data_2553e3d564ade7ce8708a99beb6d87f2
#
_entry.id   2553e3d564ade7ce8708a99beb6d87f2
#
_cell.length_a   1.000
_cell.length_b   1.000
_cell.length_c   1.000
_cell.angle_alpha   90.00
_cell.angle_beta   90.00
_cell.angle_gamma   90.00
#
_symmetry.space_group_name_H-M   'P 1'
#
loop_
_entity.id
_entity.type
_entity.pdbx_description
1 polymer ?
#
loop_
_entity_poly.entity_id
_entity_poly.type
_entity_poly.pdbx_seq_one_letter_code
_entity_poly.pdbx_strand_id
1 'polypeptide(L)'
;MSAIMPTYGRLPVTFAAGEGAYLIDHKGQRFLDALSGIAVTNLGHSHPNVTRAIKEQAETLLHTSNLYGIAQQERLATELCQLTGMEQVFFCNSGAEANETAIKVARRHGKNKGITDPKIVVLEGAFHGRTMGALSATGNKAIQDAFKPLLPGFIRIARNDAASLEELANKHDDIVAIHLEPVQG
;
A
#
# COMPACT_ATOMS: atom_id res chain seq x y z
N MET A 1 -17.96 -18.29 20.36
CA MET A 1 -17.46 -18.23 18.97
C MET A 1 -17.19 -16.77 18.63
N SER A 2 -16.12 -16.45 17.89
CA SER A 2 -15.86 -15.08 17.41
C SER A 2 -16.83 -14.76 16.27
N ALA A 3 -17.40 -13.55 16.27
CA ALA A 3 -18.19 -13.04 15.15
C ALA A 3 -17.31 -12.56 13.97
N ILE A 4 -15.99 -12.55 14.14
CA ILE A 4 -15.04 -12.11 13.11
C ILE A 4 -14.66 -13.31 12.25
N MET A 5 -14.78 -13.16 10.93
CA MET A 5 -14.40 -14.17 9.94
C MET A 5 -12.93 -14.62 10.16
N PRO A 6 -12.65 -15.93 10.17
CA PRO A 6 -11.30 -16.46 10.46
C PRO A 6 -10.38 -16.40 9.23
N THR A 7 -10.15 -15.20 8.73
CA THR A 7 -9.27 -14.94 7.57
C THR A 7 -7.78 -14.87 7.93
N TYR A 8 -7.45 -14.81 9.23
CA TYR A 8 -6.08 -14.77 9.75
C TYR A 8 -5.89 -15.76 10.89
N GLY A 9 -4.73 -16.39 10.95
CA GLY A 9 -4.27 -17.17 12.11
C GLY A 9 -3.83 -16.23 13.25
N ARG A 10 -4.76 -15.89 14.16
CA ARG A 10 -4.47 -14.98 15.27
C ARG A 10 -3.67 -15.67 16.37
N LEU A 11 -2.69 -14.97 16.92
CA LEU A 11 -2.02 -15.39 18.13
C LEU A 11 -2.96 -15.30 19.35
N PRO A 12 -2.80 -16.16 20.36
CA PRO A 12 -3.67 -16.22 21.54
C PRO A 12 -3.36 -15.12 22.57
N VAL A 13 -3.23 -13.88 22.10
CA VAL A 13 -2.99 -12.71 22.93
C VAL A 13 -3.91 -11.57 22.50
N THR A 14 -4.40 -10.80 23.46
CA THR A 14 -5.21 -9.59 23.23
C THR A 14 -4.58 -8.44 24.00
N PHE A 15 -4.23 -7.39 23.28
CA PHE A 15 -3.65 -6.20 23.86
C PHE A 15 -4.74 -5.19 24.25
N ALA A 16 -4.59 -4.57 25.42
CA ALA A 16 -5.49 -3.56 25.97
C ALA A 16 -4.92 -2.14 25.87
N ALA A 17 -3.59 -2.00 25.82
CA ALA A 17 -2.92 -0.72 25.74
C ALA A 17 -1.60 -0.81 24.98
N GLY A 18 -1.05 0.34 24.60
CA GLY A 18 0.28 0.46 24.01
C GLY A 18 0.95 1.76 24.42
N GLU A 19 2.25 1.71 24.70
CA GLU A 19 3.06 2.85 25.11
C GLU A 19 4.47 2.74 24.51
N GLY A 20 4.87 3.70 23.70
CA GLY A 20 6.15 3.68 22.99
C GLY A 20 6.32 2.39 22.19
N ALA A 21 7.36 1.63 22.44
CA ALA A 21 7.65 0.37 21.75
C ALA A 21 6.98 -0.86 22.43
N TYR A 22 6.05 -0.69 23.34
CA TYR A 22 5.46 -1.78 24.09
C TYR A 22 3.95 -1.89 23.91
N LEU A 23 3.47 -3.12 23.79
CA LEU A 23 2.06 -3.51 23.93
C LEU A 23 1.83 -4.12 25.30
N ILE A 24 0.64 -3.92 25.85
CA ILE A 24 0.26 -4.35 27.19
C ILE A 24 -1.04 -5.16 27.08
N ASP A 25 -1.04 -6.38 27.57
CA ASP A 25 -2.21 -7.23 27.59
C ASP A 25 -3.19 -6.89 28.74
N HIS A 26 -4.34 -7.56 28.78
CA HIS A 26 -5.34 -7.39 29.85
C HIS A 26 -4.85 -7.78 31.25
N LYS A 27 -3.73 -8.52 31.34
CA LYS A 27 -3.13 -8.92 32.61
C LYS A 27 -2.01 -7.97 33.05
N GLY A 28 -1.73 -6.91 32.26
CA GLY A 28 -0.65 -5.97 32.50
C GLY A 28 0.73 -6.47 32.06
N GLN A 29 0.81 -7.61 31.36
CA GLN A 29 2.08 -8.11 30.83
C GLN A 29 2.51 -7.23 29.64
N ARG A 30 3.78 -6.83 29.65
CA ARG A 30 4.39 -6.02 28.60
C ARG A 30 5.10 -6.88 27.58
N PHE A 31 4.89 -6.54 26.30
CA PHE A 31 5.52 -7.17 25.14
C PHE A 31 6.23 -6.10 24.30
N LEU A 32 7.48 -6.34 23.92
CA LEU A 32 8.14 -5.49 22.95
C LEU A 32 7.48 -5.70 21.57
N ASP A 33 6.97 -4.60 20.98
CA ASP A 33 6.37 -4.62 19.66
C ASP A 33 7.39 -4.33 18.57
N ALA A 34 8.08 -5.38 18.11
CA ALA A 34 8.99 -5.30 16.98
C ALA A 34 8.28 -5.33 15.60
N LEU A 35 6.94 -5.49 15.60
CA LEU A 35 6.13 -5.52 14.38
C LEU A 35 5.53 -4.16 14.03
N SER A 36 5.29 -3.30 15.05
CA SER A 36 4.70 -1.96 14.91
C SER A 36 3.38 -1.92 14.12
N GLY A 37 2.53 -2.95 14.29
CA GLY A 37 1.29 -3.08 13.51
C GLY A 37 1.54 -3.27 12.01
N ILE A 38 2.62 -3.94 11.62
CA ILE A 38 3.15 -4.05 10.25
C ILE A 38 3.53 -2.66 9.73
N ALA A 39 4.50 -2.03 10.41
CA ALA A 39 5.09 -0.73 10.10
C ALA A 39 4.08 0.45 10.07
N VAL A 40 3.02 0.40 10.87
CA VAL A 40 2.01 1.46 10.97
C VAL A 40 2.34 2.44 12.10
N THR A 41 2.78 1.95 13.26
CA THR A 41 3.03 2.76 14.46
C THR A 41 4.52 3.11 14.62
N ASN A 42 5.15 3.67 13.59
CA ASN A 42 6.60 3.92 13.54
C ASN A 42 7.10 4.91 14.61
N LEU A 43 6.24 5.78 15.12
CA LEU A 43 6.55 6.69 16.23
C LEU A 43 6.28 6.07 17.60
N GLY A 44 5.88 4.80 17.63
CA GLY A 44 5.44 4.10 18.83
C GLY A 44 3.96 4.30 19.14
N HIS A 45 3.47 3.47 20.06
CA HIS A 45 2.10 3.52 20.54
C HIS A 45 1.84 4.76 21.38
N SER A 46 0.66 5.36 21.21
CA SER A 46 0.20 6.52 22.00
C SER A 46 1.16 7.71 21.99
N HIS A 47 1.86 7.96 20.87
CA HIS A 47 2.78 9.08 20.76
C HIS A 47 2.07 10.41 21.07
N PRO A 48 2.56 11.22 22.05
CA PRO A 48 1.79 12.34 22.61
C PRO A 48 1.40 13.40 21.58
N ASN A 49 2.29 13.73 20.64
CA ASN A 49 2.00 14.73 19.60
C ASN A 49 0.97 14.23 18.60
N VAL A 50 1.04 12.95 18.19
CA VAL A 50 0.06 12.34 17.28
C VAL A 50 -1.31 12.27 17.95
N THR A 51 -1.36 11.78 19.19
CA THR A 51 -2.60 11.68 19.98
C THR A 51 -3.25 13.04 20.17
N ARG A 52 -2.47 14.08 20.50
CA ARG A 52 -2.97 15.45 20.63
C ARG A 52 -3.55 15.96 19.31
N ALA A 53 -2.81 15.86 18.20
CA ALA A 53 -3.27 16.32 16.90
C ALA A 53 -4.57 15.64 16.45
N ILE A 54 -4.71 14.32 16.70
CA ILE A 54 -5.94 13.59 16.41
C ILE A 54 -7.11 14.11 17.25
N LYS A 55 -6.93 14.33 18.55
CA LYS A 55 -7.97 14.86 19.46
C LYS A 55 -8.44 16.25 19.02
N GLU A 56 -7.49 17.17 18.80
CA GLU A 56 -7.78 18.54 18.37
C GLU A 56 -8.53 18.56 17.01
N GLN A 57 -8.09 17.75 16.06
CA GLN A 57 -8.74 17.67 14.75
C GLN A 57 -10.14 17.02 14.83
N ALA A 58 -10.29 15.98 15.66
CA ALA A 58 -11.58 15.30 15.84
C ALA A 58 -12.63 16.23 16.47
N GLU A 59 -12.23 17.14 17.36
CA GLU A 59 -13.10 18.15 17.96
C GLU A 59 -13.44 19.31 16.99
N THR A 60 -12.62 19.50 15.95
CA THR A 60 -12.78 20.63 15.01
C THR A 60 -13.57 20.23 13.77
N LEU A 61 -13.11 19.20 13.05
CA LEU A 61 -13.70 18.78 11.77
C LEU A 61 -13.21 17.38 11.37
N LEU A 62 -14.12 16.44 11.22
CA LEU A 62 -13.78 15.07 10.86
C LEU A 62 -13.69 14.82 9.35
N HIS A 63 -14.65 15.32 8.58
CA HIS A 63 -14.75 15.02 7.15
C HIS A 63 -15.61 15.99 6.39
N THR A 64 -15.23 16.32 5.15
CA THR A 64 -15.98 17.24 4.28
C THR A 64 -16.21 16.72 2.86
N SER A 65 -15.69 15.54 2.49
CA SER A 65 -15.61 15.06 1.10
C SER A 65 -14.58 15.81 0.24
N ASN A 66 -14.14 15.16 -0.84
CA ASN A 66 -13.24 15.75 -1.85
C ASN A 66 -13.91 16.83 -2.73
N LEU A 67 -15.16 17.15 -2.46
CA LEU A 67 -15.86 18.28 -3.11
C LEU A 67 -15.36 19.63 -2.59
N TYR A 68 -14.69 19.66 -1.47
CA TYR A 68 -14.20 20.87 -0.82
C TYR A 68 -12.69 20.80 -0.60
N GLY A 69 -12.03 21.94 -0.53
CA GLY A 69 -10.62 22.01 -0.11
C GLY A 69 -10.45 21.59 1.34
N ILE A 70 -9.39 20.84 1.61
CA ILE A 70 -9.03 20.33 2.95
C ILE A 70 -7.64 20.87 3.28
N ALA A 71 -7.55 21.87 4.16
CA ALA A 71 -6.30 22.58 4.45
C ALA A 71 -5.16 21.66 4.93
N GLN A 72 -5.46 20.67 5.78
CA GLN A 72 -4.46 19.74 6.26
C GLN A 72 -3.95 18.81 5.15
N GLN A 73 -4.80 18.45 4.20
CA GLN A 73 -4.43 17.63 3.03
C GLN A 73 -3.49 18.42 2.10
N GLU A 74 -3.81 19.67 1.80
CA GLU A 74 -2.97 20.55 0.98
C GLU A 74 -1.59 20.79 1.61
N ARG A 75 -1.55 21.03 2.92
CA ARG A 75 -0.31 21.19 3.65
C ARG A 75 0.55 19.92 3.58
N LEU A 76 -0.03 18.75 3.86
CA LEU A 76 0.68 17.46 3.79
C LEU A 76 1.16 17.17 2.36
N ALA A 77 0.34 17.44 1.34
CA ALA A 77 0.73 17.26 -0.06
C ALA A 77 1.96 18.12 -0.40
N THR A 78 1.97 19.39 0.01
CA THR A 78 3.10 20.30 -0.20
C THR A 78 4.39 19.78 0.44
N GLU A 79 4.31 19.34 1.70
CA GLU A 79 5.46 18.79 2.42
C GLU A 79 5.99 17.49 1.75
N LEU A 80 5.08 16.60 1.31
CA LEU A 80 5.45 15.38 0.61
C LEU A 80 6.10 15.67 -0.76
N CYS A 81 5.57 16.60 -1.54
CA CYS A 81 6.16 17.01 -2.81
C CYS A 81 7.59 17.56 -2.62
N GLN A 82 7.80 18.38 -1.59
CA GLN A 82 9.15 18.90 -1.26
C GLN A 82 10.14 17.79 -0.89
N LEU A 83 9.70 16.81 -0.12
CA LEU A 83 10.55 15.70 0.33
C LEU A 83 10.88 14.70 -0.78
N THR A 84 9.95 14.47 -1.70
CA THR A 84 10.07 13.43 -2.73
C THR A 84 10.56 13.95 -4.07
N GLY A 85 10.49 15.26 -4.31
CA GLY A 85 10.72 15.88 -5.62
C GLY A 85 9.61 15.62 -6.63
N MET A 86 8.47 15.05 -6.21
CA MET A 86 7.28 14.85 -7.04
C MET A 86 6.43 16.12 -7.12
N GLU A 87 5.66 16.26 -8.19
CA GLU A 87 4.84 17.45 -8.42
C GLU A 87 3.47 17.38 -7.73
N GLN A 88 2.91 16.19 -7.56
CA GLN A 88 1.56 15.98 -7.07
C GLN A 88 1.45 14.73 -6.19
N VAL A 89 0.49 14.76 -5.27
CA VAL A 89 0.16 13.65 -4.37
C VAL A 89 -1.32 13.27 -4.54
N PHE A 90 -1.59 11.98 -4.56
CA PHE A 90 -2.93 11.43 -4.44
C PHE A 90 -3.07 10.71 -3.10
N PHE A 91 -4.06 11.08 -2.30
CA PHE A 91 -4.35 10.44 -1.01
C PHE A 91 -5.42 9.37 -1.16
N CYS A 92 -5.19 8.23 -0.49
CA CYS A 92 -6.13 7.10 -0.42
C CYS A 92 -6.07 6.45 0.96
N ASN A 93 -6.91 5.43 1.19
CA ASN A 93 -7.08 4.87 2.54
C ASN A 93 -6.13 3.69 2.83
N SER A 94 -5.48 3.13 1.81
CA SER A 94 -4.65 1.94 1.99
C SER A 94 -3.59 1.81 0.90
N GLY A 95 -2.52 1.02 1.18
CA GLY A 95 -1.54 0.66 0.17
C GLY A 95 -2.14 -0.10 -1.02
N ALA A 96 -3.18 -0.92 -0.81
CA ALA A 96 -3.88 -1.58 -1.90
C ALA A 96 -4.56 -0.56 -2.84
N GLU A 97 -5.21 0.48 -2.31
CA GLU A 97 -5.78 1.57 -3.12
C GLU A 97 -4.71 2.39 -3.83
N ALA A 98 -3.56 2.62 -3.20
CA ALA A 98 -2.43 3.28 -3.85
C ALA A 98 -1.93 2.45 -5.04
N ASN A 99 -1.78 1.13 -4.89
CA ASN A 99 -1.41 0.22 -5.98
C ASN A 99 -2.47 0.18 -7.09
N GLU A 100 -3.76 0.13 -6.74
CA GLU A 100 -4.86 0.23 -7.74
C GLU A 100 -4.77 1.55 -8.53
N THR A 101 -4.47 2.65 -7.85
CA THR A 101 -4.29 3.95 -8.49
C THR A 101 -3.09 3.95 -9.43
N ALA A 102 -1.94 3.42 -9.01
CA ALA A 102 -0.75 3.31 -9.85
C ALA A 102 -1.01 2.47 -11.12
N ILE A 103 -1.71 1.33 -10.98
CA ILE A 103 -2.12 0.48 -12.10
C ILE A 103 -3.03 1.25 -13.08
N LYS A 104 -4.01 2.00 -12.55
CA LYS A 104 -4.93 2.81 -13.37
C LYS A 104 -4.21 3.95 -14.08
N VAL A 105 -3.30 4.65 -13.41
CA VAL A 105 -2.48 5.72 -13.99
C VAL A 105 -1.60 5.17 -15.11
N ALA A 106 -0.90 4.05 -14.89
CA ALA A 106 -0.09 3.40 -15.90
C ALA A 106 -0.91 3.00 -17.15
N ARG A 107 -2.07 2.38 -16.93
CA ARG A 107 -2.97 2.02 -18.04
C ARG A 107 -3.51 3.23 -18.78
N ARG A 108 -3.91 4.29 -18.06
CA ARG A 108 -4.38 5.53 -18.67
C ARG A 108 -3.29 6.21 -19.48
N HIS A 109 -2.06 6.23 -18.98
CA HIS A 109 -0.90 6.73 -19.70
C HIS A 109 -0.68 5.99 -21.02
N GLY A 110 -0.72 4.65 -20.99
CA GLY A 110 -0.62 3.84 -22.22
C GLY A 110 -1.73 4.15 -23.23
N LYS A 111 -2.99 4.24 -22.75
CA LYS A 111 -4.12 4.62 -23.61
C LYS A 111 -3.95 6.00 -24.26
N ASN A 112 -3.44 6.97 -23.49
CA ASN A 112 -3.16 8.31 -24.04
C ASN A 112 -2.05 8.31 -25.09
N LYS A 113 -1.16 7.30 -25.08
CA LYS A 113 -0.15 7.05 -26.12
C LYS A 113 -0.65 6.19 -27.29
N GLY A 114 -1.94 5.83 -27.32
CA GLY A 114 -2.52 4.99 -28.38
C GLY A 114 -2.31 3.49 -28.18
N ILE A 115 -1.74 3.05 -27.05
CA ILE A 115 -1.51 1.62 -26.77
C ILE A 115 -2.83 0.97 -26.37
N THR A 116 -3.28 -0.01 -27.16
CA THR A 116 -4.59 -0.65 -26.98
C THR A 116 -4.61 -1.58 -25.76
N ASP A 117 -3.53 -2.31 -25.47
CA ASP A 117 -3.42 -3.26 -24.36
C ASP A 117 -2.13 -3.02 -23.56
N PRO A 118 -2.10 -1.93 -22.75
CA PRO A 118 -0.90 -1.55 -22.03
C PRO A 118 -0.48 -2.61 -20.99
N LYS A 119 0.80 -2.97 -20.99
CA LYS A 119 1.42 -3.93 -20.08
C LYS A 119 2.19 -3.22 -18.97
N ILE A 120 2.17 -3.84 -17.81
CA ILE A 120 2.92 -3.42 -16.62
C ILE A 120 3.85 -4.54 -16.23
N VAL A 121 5.14 -4.25 -16.13
CA VAL A 121 6.12 -5.23 -15.61
C VAL A 121 6.05 -5.22 -14.08
N VAL A 122 6.03 -6.40 -13.47
CA VAL A 122 6.01 -6.63 -12.01
C VAL A 122 7.05 -7.66 -11.61
N LEU A 123 7.45 -7.66 -10.34
CA LEU A 123 8.48 -8.57 -9.84
C LEU A 123 7.89 -9.81 -9.16
N GLU A 124 8.59 -10.95 -9.29
CA GLU A 124 8.32 -12.12 -8.47
C GLU A 124 8.53 -11.82 -6.98
N GLY A 125 7.68 -12.38 -6.13
CA GLY A 125 7.72 -12.21 -4.69
C GLY A 125 7.23 -10.85 -4.18
N ALA A 126 6.97 -9.86 -5.06
CA ALA A 126 6.44 -8.57 -4.63
C ALA A 126 5.01 -8.67 -4.09
N PHE A 127 4.69 -7.86 -3.08
CA PHE A 127 3.36 -7.71 -2.52
C PHE A 127 2.77 -6.34 -2.87
N HIS A 128 1.61 -6.32 -3.51
CA HIS A 128 0.95 -5.08 -3.92
C HIS A 128 -0.45 -4.88 -3.30
N GLY A 129 -0.99 -5.89 -2.65
CA GLY A 129 -2.29 -5.84 -2.00
C GLY A 129 -3.19 -7.03 -2.33
N ARG A 130 -4.43 -6.98 -1.86
CA ARG A 130 -5.40 -8.10 -1.99
C ARG A 130 -6.68 -7.72 -2.73
N THR A 131 -6.84 -6.49 -3.22
CA THR A 131 -7.86 -6.15 -4.23
C THR A 131 -7.53 -6.85 -5.54
N MET A 132 -8.49 -7.09 -6.40
CA MET A 132 -8.26 -7.91 -7.62
C MET A 132 -7.16 -7.36 -8.52
N GLY A 133 -7.04 -6.05 -8.71
CA GLY A 133 -5.95 -5.46 -9.49
C GLY A 133 -4.59 -5.57 -8.79
N ALA A 134 -4.50 -5.19 -7.52
CA ALA A 134 -3.27 -5.29 -6.74
C ALA A 134 -2.83 -6.76 -6.55
N LEU A 135 -3.79 -7.69 -6.36
CA LEU A 135 -3.53 -9.13 -6.30
C LEU A 135 -2.95 -9.65 -7.63
N SER A 136 -3.45 -9.17 -8.75
CA SER A 136 -2.95 -9.55 -10.07
C SER A 136 -1.50 -9.12 -10.30
N ALA A 137 -1.11 -7.97 -9.74
CA ALA A 137 0.27 -7.49 -9.74
C ALA A 137 1.18 -8.23 -8.73
N THR A 138 0.62 -8.74 -7.63
CA THR A 138 1.35 -9.44 -6.56
C THR A 138 2.07 -10.70 -7.08
N GLY A 139 3.31 -10.93 -6.65
CA GLY A 139 4.18 -12.01 -7.14
C GLY A 139 4.00 -13.37 -6.45
N ASN A 140 2.91 -13.62 -5.72
CA ASN A 140 2.66 -14.85 -4.97
C ASN A 140 1.56 -15.71 -5.63
N LYS A 141 1.99 -16.77 -6.35
CA LYS A 141 1.09 -17.70 -7.05
C LYS A 141 0.11 -18.42 -6.13
N ALA A 142 0.55 -18.83 -4.93
CA ALA A 142 -0.30 -19.58 -4.01
C ALA A 142 -1.52 -18.76 -3.55
N ILE A 143 -1.34 -17.45 -3.35
CA ILE A 143 -2.47 -16.56 -3.03
C ILE A 143 -3.33 -16.32 -4.27
N GLN A 144 -2.74 -16.13 -5.43
CA GLN A 144 -3.45 -15.83 -6.68
C GLN A 144 -4.34 -16.96 -7.16
N ASP A 145 -3.91 -18.21 -6.98
CA ASP A 145 -4.62 -19.39 -7.54
C ASP A 145 -6.05 -19.52 -7.03
N ALA A 146 -6.32 -19.11 -5.80
CA ALA A 146 -7.67 -19.13 -5.23
C ALA A 146 -8.64 -18.10 -5.83
N PHE A 147 -8.13 -17.09 -6.57
CA PHE A 147 -8.93 -15.95 -7.05
C PHE A 147 -8.90 -15.75 -8.57
N LYS A 148 -8.48 -16.77 -9.31
CA LYS A 148 -8.48 -16.72 -10.78
C LYS A 148 -9.92 -16.70 -11.34
N PRO A 149 -10.14 -16.02 -12.50
CA PRO A 149 -9.17 -15.37 -13.37
C PRO A 149 -8.70 -14.00 -12.83
N LEU A 150 -7.42 -13.71 -13.00
CA LEU A 150 -6.83 -12.44 -12.58
C LEU A 150 -6.96 -11.37 -13.67
N LEU A 151 -6.76 -10.10 -13.29
CA LEU A 151 -6.72 -8.98 -14.22
C LEU A 151 -5.52 -9.17 -15.18
N PRO A 152 -5.72 -9.14 -16.53
CA PRO A 152 -4.63 -9.25 -17.50
C PRO A 152 -3.79 -7.96 -17.58
N GLY A 153 -2.64 -8.06 -18.29
CA GLY A 153 -1.77 -6.92 -18.57
C GLY A 153 -0.57 -6.81 -17.65
N PHE A 154 -0.22 -7.87 -16.93
CA PHE A 154 0.99 -7.93 -16.11
C PHE A 154 2.00 -8.92 -16.71
N ILE A 155 3.25 -8.46 -16.87
CA ILE A 155 4.40 -9.29 -17.24
C ILE A 155 5.27 -9.43 -15.99
N ARG A 156 5.57 -10.67 -15.61
CA ARG A 156 6.31 -10.95 -14.38
C ARG A 156 7.74 -11.36 -14.70
N ILE A 157 8.71 -10.74 -14.02
CA ILE A 157 10.14 -11.05 -14.11
C ILE A 157 10.71 -11.38 -12.73
N ALA A 158 11.84 -12.07 -12.72
CA ALA A 158 12.58 -12.33 -11.50
C ALA A 158 13.15 -11.03 -10.89
N ARG A 159 13.44 -11.04 -9.60
CA ARG A 159 14.14 -9.95 -8.92
C ARG A 159 15.56 -9.82 -9.44
N ASN A 160 16.04 -8.59 -9.56
CA ASN A 160 17.41 -8.27 -10.00
C ASN A 160 17.76 -8.81 -11.40
N ASP A 161 16.77 -9.03 -12.25
CA ASP A 161 16.93 -9.50 -13.62
C ASP A 161 16.78 -8.35 -14.62
N ALA A 162 17.81 -7.51 -14.69
CA ALA A 162 17.87 -6.39 -15.62
C ALA A 162 17.90 -6.89 -17.09
N ALA A 163 18.51 -8.05 -17.35
CA ALA A 163 18.60 -8.60 -18.70
C ALA A 163 17.22 -8.99 -19.25
N SER A 164 16.38 -9.65 -18.45
CA SER A 164 14.98 -9.90 -18.83
C SER A 164 14.20 -8.61 -19.10
N LEU A 165 14.44 -7.55 -18.32
CA LEU A 165 13.78 -6.28 -18.52
C LEU A 165 14.20 -5.63 -19.86
N GLU A 166 15.49 -5.64 -20.18
CA GLU A 166 16.00 -5.16 -21.48
C GLU A 166 15.43 -5.98 -22.67
N GLU A 167 15.39 -7.29 -22.52
CA GLU A 167 14.81 -8.16 -23.54
C GLU A 167 13.31 -7.87 -23.75
N LEU A 168 12.56 -7.66 -22.69
CA LEU A 168 11.14 -7.28 -22.77
C LEU A 168 10.96 -5.90 -23.43
N ALA A 169 11.79 -4.92 -23.07
CA ALA A 169 11.73 -3.58 -23.67
C ALA A 169 12.01 -3.60 -25.18
N ASN A 170 12.86 -4.52 -25.65
CA ASN A 170 13.14 -4.70 -27.07
C ASN A 170 12.05 -5.47 -27.84
N LYS A 171 11.23 -6.26 -27.13
CA LYS A 171 10.19 -7.11 -27.75
C LYS A 171 8.79 -6.54 -27.69
N HIS A 172 8.55 -5.60 -26.79
CA HIS A 172 7.23 -5.10 -26.42
C HIS A 172 7.14 -3.58 -26.48
N ASP A 173 6.39 -3.06 -27.44
CA ASP A 173 6.09 -1.62 -27.54
C ASP A 173 4.91 -1.21 -26.65
N ASP A 174 4.26 -2.16 -25.98
CA ASP A 174 3.07 -1.98 -25.16
C ASP A 174 3.36 -1.93 -23.64
N ILE A 175 4.63 -2.01 -23.23
CA ILE A 175 5.03 -1.82 -21.83
C ILE A 175 4.97 -0.34 -21.49
N VAL A 176 4.17 0.00 -20.46
CA VAL A 176 3.93 1.40 -20.05
C VAL A 176 4.49 1.74 -18.68
N ALA A 177 4.78 0.73 -17.86
CA ALA A 177 5.29 0.92 -16.51
C ALA A 177 6.03 -0.31 -15.99
N ILE A 178 6.92 -0.07 -15.03
CA ILE A 178 7.47 -1.07 -14.12
C ILE A 178 6.89 -0.76 -12.75
N HIS A 179 6.22 -1.74 -12.14
CA HIS A 179 5.61 -1.61 -10.83
C HIS A 179 6.31 -2.57 -9.87
N LEU A 180 7.07 -2.03 -8.94
CA LEU A 180 7.94 -2.80 -8.07
C LEU A 180 7.79 -2.42 -6.60
N GLU A 181 8.16 -3.35 -5.74
CA GLU A 181 8.32 -3.16 -4.31
C GLU A 181 9.84 -3.06 -4.05
N PRO A 182 10.37 -1.87 -3.71
CA PRO A 182 11.82 -1.67 -3.61
C PRO A 182 12.45 -2.38 -2.41
N VAL A 183 11.65 -2.62 -1.36
CA VAL A 183 12.03 -3.41 -0.18
C VAL A 183 10.95 -4.44 0.04
N GLN A 184 11.24 -5.69 -0.29
CA GLN A 184 10.30 -6.80 -0.07
C GLN A 184 10.45 -7.34 1.36
N GLY A 185 9.31 -7.50 2.06
CA GLY A 185 9.25 -8.05 3.42
C GLY A 185 9.42 -9.57 3.50
#